data_51d22a007ffd62a89786e931a159619a
#
_entry.id   51d22a007ffd62a89786e931a159619a
#
_cell.length_a   1.000
_cell.length_b   1.000
_cell.length_c   1.000
_cell.angle_alpha   90.00
_cell.angle_beta   90.00
_cell.angle_gamma   90.00
#
_symmetry.space_group_name_H-M   'P 1'
#
loop_
_entity.id
_entity.type
_entity.pdbx_description
1 polymer ?
#
loop_
_entity_poly.entity_id
_entity_poly.type
_entity_poly.pdbx_seq_one_letter_code
_entity_poly.pdbx_strand_id
1 'polypeptide(L)'
;MPKQSEKISDSNKKNIAIDEKFSIGDIEILPFSIPHDAANPCGYTLFSDNKKISIATDIGHMNNNIIKNIDGSEFILLESNYDPEVLKCTKYPFKLKSRIAGPTGHLSNQVAGQTIN
;
A
#
# COMPACT_ATOMS: atom_id res chain seq x y z
N MET A 1 26.01 -7.19 8.80
CA MET A 1 25.05 -8.18 8.29
C MET A 1 24.77 -7.94 6.82
N PRO A 2 24.76 -8.95 5.97
CA PRO A 2 24.34 -8.77 4.58
C PRO A 2 22.88 -8.30 4.53
N LYS A 3 22.56 -7.41 3.58
CA LYS A 3 21.19 -6.97 3.34
C LYS A 3 20.32 -8.20 3.00
N GLN A 4 19.06 -8.17 3.41
CA GLN A 4 18.15 -9.32 3.20
C GLN A 4 18.06 -9.74 1.72
N SER A 5 18.19 -8.77 0.80
CA SER A 5 18.23 -9.01 -0.65
C SER A 5 19.43 -9.84 -1.12
N GLU A 6 20.54 -9.85 -0.38
CA GLU A 6 21.75 -10.62 -0.74
C GLU A 6 21.58 -12.13 -0.51
N LYS A 7 20.57 -12.52 0.28
CA LYS A 7 20.26 -13.93 0.57
C LYS A 7 19.30 -14.56 -0.44
N ILE A 8 18.73 -13.75 -1.34
CA ILE A 8 17.77 -14.22 -2.36
C ILE A 8 18.51 -14.40 -3.67
N SER A 9 18.39 -15.57 -4.28
CA SER A 9 18.95 -15.87 -5.61
C SER A 9 18.44 -14.86 -6.63
N ASP A 10 19.30 -14.42 -7.57
CA ASP A 10 18.93 -13.46 -8.63
C ASP A 10 17.79 -13.97 -9.52
N SER A 11 17.70 -15.30 -9.71
CA SER A 11 16.58 -15.91 -10.42
C SER A 11 15.22 -15.71 -9.76
N ASN A 12 15.21 -15.40 -8.45
CA ASN A 12 14.00 -15.12 -7.67
C ASN A 12 13.75 -13.64 -7.44
N LYS A 13 14.52 -12.78 -8.11
CA LYS A 13 14.36 -11.32 -8.05
C LYS A 13 13.80 -10.80 -9.35
N LYS A 14 12.84 -9.89 -9.27
CA LYS A 14 12.30 -9.17 -10.42
C LYS A 14 12.26 -7.68 -10.12
N ASN A 15 12.88 -6.91 -10.99
CA ASN A 15 12.76 -5.45 -10.95
C ASN A 15 11.42 -5.07 -11.57
N ILE A 16 10.67 -4.25 -10.86
CA ILE A 16 9.37 -3.74 -11.31
C ILE A 16 9.41 -2.22 -11.39
N ALA A 17 8.55 -1.66 -12.21
CA ALA A 17 8.40 -0.21 -12.34
C ALA A 17 6.95 0.20 -12.05
N ILE A 18 6.77 1.36 -11.42
CA ILE A 18 5.46 1.97 -11.17
C ILE A 18 4.76 2.19 -12.53
N ASP A 19 3.47 1.87 -12.56
CA ASP A 19 2.59 1.99 -13.73
C ASP A 19 2.95 1.09 -14.92
N GLU A 20 3.86 0.16 -14.74
CA GLU A 20 4.19 -0.85 -15.76
C GLU A 20 3.71 -2.23 -15.34
N LYS A 21 2.82 -2.82 -16.13
CA LYS A 21 2.33 -4.19 -15.90
C LYS A 21 3.43 -5.21 -16.12
N PHE A 22 3.43 -6.23 -15.27
CA PHE A 22 4.21 -7.45 -15.45
C PHE A 22 3.36 -8.66 -15.08
N SER A 23 3.82 -9.85 -15.47
CA SER A 23 3.08 -11.09 -15.20
C SER A 23 3.91 -12.05 -14.37
N ILE A 24 3.23 -12.77 -13.48
CA ILE A 24 3.73 -13.96 -12.82
C ILE A 24 2.73 -15.08 -13.12
N GLY A 25 3.14 -16.07 -13.95
CA GLY A 25 2.21 -17.07 -14.44
C GLY A 25 1.04 -16.43 -15.20
N ASP A 26 -0.17 -16.75 -14.82
CA ASP A 26 -1.41 -16.23 -15.42
C ASP A 26 -1.93 -14.94 -14.76
N ILE A 27 -1.17 -14.38 -13.82
CA ILE A 27 -1.57 -13.17 -13.10
C ILE A 27 -0.81 -11.97 -13.67
N GLU A 28 -1.54 -10.96 -14.14
CA GLU A 28 -0.99 -9.65 -14.45
C GLU A 28 -0.99 -8.78 -13.20
N ILE A 29 0.08 -8.04 -13.00
CA ILE A 29 0.26 -7.17 -11.82
C ILE A 29 0.60 -5.77 -12.29
N LEU A 30 -0.12 -4.79 -11.76
CA LEU A 30 0.13 -3.36 -12.01
C LEU A 30 0.51 -2.69 -10.69
N PRO A 31 1.79 -2.31 -10.52
CA PRO A 31 2.18 -1.47 -9.38
C PRO A 31 1.68 -0.03 -9.57
N PHE A 32 1.17 0.59 -8.52
CA PHE A 32 0.80 2.00 -8.53
C PHE A 32 1.40 2.73 -7.34
N SER A 33 1.74 4.01 -7.54
CA SER A 33 2.36 4.83 -6.51
C SER A 33 1.42 5.09 -5.34
N ILE A 34 1.95 5.03 -4.13
CA ILE A 34 1.25 5.39 -2.89
C ILE A 34 2.08 6.38 -2.07
N PRO A 35 1.44 7.26 -1.27
CA PRO A 35 2.18 8.17 -0.40
C PRO A 35 2.60 7.46 0.90
N HIS A 36 3.87 7.18 1.01
CA HIS A 36 4.49 6.60 2.20
C HIS A 36 5.95 7.00 2.32
N ASP A 37 6.52 6.99 3.53
CA ASP A 37 7.90 7.36 3.81
C ASP A 37 8.89 6.21 3.54
N ALA A 38 8.88 5.70 2.33
CA ALA A 38 9.74 4.61 1.87
C ALA A 38 10.26 4.90 0.45
N ALA A 39 11.27 4.15 0.03
CA ALA A 39 11.80 4.25 -1.33
C ALA A 39 10.82 3.61 -2.33
N ASN A 40 10.26 4.42 -3.24
CA ASN A 40 9.31 4.00 -4.27
C ASN A 40 8.16 3.12 -3.73
N PRO A 41 7.40 3.60 -2.72
CA PRO A 41 6.32 2.81 -2.17
C PRO A 41 5.22 2.58 -3.20
N CYS A 42 4.69 1.37 -3.27
CA CYS A 42 3.65 1.03 -4.23
C CYS A 42 2.58 0.09 -3.65
N GLY A 43 1.37 0.26 -4.15
CA GLY A 43 0.32 -0.74 -4.05
C GLY A 43 0.28 -1.58 -5.32
N TYR A 44 -0.55 -2.59 -5.35
CA TYR A 44 -0.65 -3.52 -6.47
C TYR A 44 -2.10 -3.78 -6.85
N THR A 45 -2.34 -3.84 -8.16
CA THR A 45 -3.57 -4.38 -8.71
C THR A 45 -3.25 -5.66 -9.47
N LEU A 46 -3.95 -6.73 -9.15
CA LEU A 46 -3.78 -8.05 -9.75
C LEU A 46 -4.98 -8.37 -10.63
N PHE A 47 -4.72 -8.90 -11.81
CA PHE A 47 -5.75 -9.30 -12.79
C PHE A 47 -5.58 -10.77 -13.15
N SER A 48 -6.64 -11.54 -13.07
CA SER A 48 -6.71 -12.93 -13.53
C SER A 48 -8.16 -13.33 -13.76
N ASP A 49 -8.42 -14.03 -14.86
CA ASP A 49 -9.77 -14.54 -15.20
C ASP A 49 -10.88 -13.48 -15.14
N ASN A 50 -10.60 -12.28 -15.68
CA ASN A 50 -11.50 -11.11 -15.66
C ASN A 50 -11.83 -10.60 -14.24
N LYS A 51 -11.06 -11.02 -13.24
CA LYS A 51 -11.18 -10.56 -11.86
C LYS A 51 -10.07 -9.57 -11.54
N LYS A 52 -10.39 -8.63 -10.66
CA LYS A 52 -9.46 -7.59 -10.21
C LYS A 52 -9.39 -7.61 -8.69
N ILE A 53 -8.15 -7.66 -8.18
CA ILE A 53 -7.86 -7.57 -6.74
C ILE A 53 -6.88 -6.43 -6.55
N SER A 54 -7.12 -5.57 -5.56
CA SER A 54 -6.21 -4.48 -5.23
C SER A 54 -5.67 -4.61 -3.80
N ILE A 55 -4.39 -4.30 -3.65
CA ILE A 55 -3.69 -4.29 -2.37
C ILE A 55 -3.09 -2.90 -2.19
N ALA A 56 -3.54 -2.21 -1.14
CA ALA A 56 -3.11 -0.85 -0.83
C ALA A 56 -2.87 -0.72 0.68
N THR A 57 -1.65 -1.00 1.09
CA THR A 57 -1.18 -0.88 2.47
C THR A 57 -0.10 0.20 2.58
N ASP A 58 0.22 0.62 3.80
CA ASP A 58 1.23 1.67 4.05
C ASP A 58 0.90 2.98 3.30
N ILE A 59 -0.32 3.46 3.51
CA ILE A 59 -0.85 4.65 2.82
C ILE A 59 -0.94 5.81 3.82
N GLY A 60 -0.19 6.87 3.56
CA GLY A 60 -0.21 8.07 4.40
C GLY A 60 -1.50 8.89 4.25
N HIS A 61 -2.05 8.94 3.05
CA HIS A 61 -3.34 9.57 2.78
C HIS A 61 -3.99 9.00 1.52
N MET A 62 -5.31 9.10 1.43
CA MET A 62 -6.03 8.69 0.22
C MET A 62 -5.92 9.77 -0.84
N ASN A 63 -5.68 9.37 -2.08
CA ASN A 63 -5.62 10.27 -3.24
C ASN A 63 -6.33 9.66 -4.45
N ASN A 64 -6.52 10.49 -5.49
CA ASN A 64 -7.21 10.07 -6.70
C ASN A 64 -6.51 8.94 -7.45
N ASN A 65 -5.17 8.88 -7.38
CA ASN A 65 -4.41 7.81 -8.02
C ASN A 65 -4.73 6.45 -7.40
N ILE A 66 -4.80 6.37 -6.07
CA ILE A 66 -5.18 5.15 -5.35
C ILE A 66 -6.62 4.77 -5.70
N ILE A 67 -7.55 5.72 -5.59
CA ILE A 67 -8.97 5.49 -5.88
C ILE A 67 -9.15 4.94 -7.30
N LYS A 68 -8.52 5.56 -8.28
CA LYS A 68 -8.55 5.10 -9.68
C LYS A 68 -8.04 3.67 -9.84
N ASN A 69 -6.98 3.32 -9.15
CA ASN A 69 -6.38 1.98 -9.26
C ASN A 69 -7.20 0.90 -8.56
N ILE A 70 -7.81 1.20 -7.41
CA ILE A 70 -8.62 0.21 -6.68
C ILE A 70 -10.06 0.11 -7.18
N ASP A 71 -10.54 1.10 -7.93
CA ASP A 71 -11.91 1.12 -8.45
C ASP A 71 -12.18 -0.10 -9.33
N GLY A 72 -13.38 -0.65 -9.19
CA GLY A 72 -13.79 -1.86 -9.92
C GLY A 72 -13.15 -3.16 -9.43
N SER A 73 -12.42 -3.16 -8.32
CA SER A 73 -11.88 -4.38 -7.74
C SER A 73 -12.98 -5.21 -7.06
N GLU A 74 -12.95 -6.53 -7.27
CA GLU A 74 -13.86 -7.46 -6.56
C GLU A 74 -13.40 -7.69 -5.11
N PHE A 75 -12.11 -7.52 -4.84
CA PHE A 75 -11.54 -7.61 -3.51
C PHE A 75 -10.50 -6.50 -3.33
N ILE A 76 -10.53 -5.84 -2.19
CA ILE A 76 -9.57 -4.80 -1.82
C ILE A 76 -9.00 -5.11 -0.45
N LEU A 77 -7.67 -5.25 -0.37
CA LEU A 77 -6.95 -5.22 0.89
C LEU A 77 -6.50 -3.79 1.13
N LEU A 78 -7.19 -3.09 2.01
CA LEU A 78 -6.94 -1.69 2.32
C LEU A 78 -6.43 -1.53 3.75
N GLU A 79 -5.45 -0.66 3.93
CA GLU A 79 -4.96 -0.32 5.27
C GLU A 79 -6.06 0.32 6.12
N SER A 80 -6.11 -0.07 7.38
CA SER A 80 -6.91 0.54 8.41
C SER A 80 -6.11 0.47 9.70
N ASN A 81 -5.22 1.44 9.91
CA ASN A 81 -4.10 1.31 10.84
C ASN A 81 -4.42 1.76 12.26
N TYR A 82 -5.14 2.85 12.42
CA TYR A 82 -5.33 3.45 13.74
C TYR A 82 -6.64 4.21 13.86
N ASP A 83 -7.13 4.29 15.11
CA ASP A 83 -8.16 5.22 15.50
C ASP A 83 -7.47 6.51 15.97
N PRO A 84 -7.82 7.70 15.41
CA PRO A 84 -7.17 8.95 15.78
C PRO A 84 -7.27 9.30 17.26
N GLU A 85 -8.39 9.02 17.90
CA GLU A 85 -8.57 9.32 19.34
C GLU A 85 -7.72 8.38 20.21
N VAL A 86 -7.65 7.11 19.85
CA VAL A 86 -6.81 6.12 20.54
C VAL A 86 -5.33 6.48 20.38
N LEU A 87 -4.89 6.88 19.17
CA LEU A 87 -3.50 7.27 18.93
C LEU A 87 -3.07 8.42 19.84
N LYS A 88 -3.94 9.43 20.05
CA LYS A 88 -3.67 10.55 20.97
C LYS A 88 -3.40 10.08 22.41
N CYS A 89 -4.04 9.02 22.82
CA CYS A 89 -3.97 8.47 24.19
C CYS A 89 -2.84 7.47 24.38
N THR A 90 -2.14 7.05 23.32
CA THR A 90 -1.02 6.11 23.44
C THR A 90 0.20 6.73 24.10
N LYS A 91 1.08 5.88 24.63
CA LYS A 91 2.36 6.30 25.22
C LYS A 91 3.46 6.51 24.18
N TYR A 92 3.14 6.47 22.90
CA TYR A 92 4.12 6.71 21.84
C TYR A 92 4.67 8.14 21.92
N PRO A 93 5.98 8.35 21.64
CA PRO A 93 6.54 9.68 21.51
C PRO A 93 5.78 10.51 20.48
N PHE A 94 5.68 11.84 20.72
CA PHE A 94 5.01 12.77 19.80
C PHE A 94 5.51 12.65 18.36
N LYS A 95 6.82 12.48 18.16
CA LYS A 95 7.44 12.31 16.85
C LYS A 95 6.88 11.08 16.11
N LEU A 96 6.68 9.97 16.81
CA LEU A 96 6.10 8.76 16.22
C LEU A 96 4.62 8.95 15.90
N LYS A 97 3.85 9.59 16.78
CA LYS A 97 2.43 9.90 16.53
C LYS A 97 2.27 10.80 15.30
N SER A 98 3.12 11.81 15.17
CA SER A 98 3.12 12.72 14.03
C SER A 98 3.49 12.01 12.72
N ARG A 99 4.41 11.06 12.77
CA ARG A 99 4.75 10.24 11.61
C ARG A 99 3.58 9.36 11.19
N ILE A 100 2.96 8.65 12.13
CA ILE A 100 1.83 7.74 11.85
C ILE A 100 0.67 8.52 11.22
N ALA A 101 0.28 9.63 11.82
CA ALA A 101 -0.86 10.43 11.37
C ALA A 101 -0.54 11.39 10.22
N GLY A 102 0.73 11.50 9.83
CA GLY A 102 1.17 12.41 8.78
C GLY A 102 0.82 11.93 7.37
N PRO A 103 1.01 12.80 6.35
CA PRO A 103 0.59 12.52 4.96
C PRO A 103 1.38 11.38 4.29
N THR A 104 2.51 10.97 4.84
CA THR A 104 3.31 9.83 4.38
C THR A 104 3.41 8.72 5.43
N GLY A 105 2.54 8.73 6.43
CA GLY A 105 2.47 7.72 7.48
C GLY A 105 1.53 6.57 7.12
N HIS A 106 0.45 6.48 7.90
CA HIS A 106 -0.53 5.41 7.78
C HIS A 106 -1.96 5.95 7.72
N LEU A 107 -2.88 5.15 7.22
CA LEU A 107 -4.27 5.52 7.03
C LEU A 107 -5.08 5.24 8.29
N SER A 108 -5.88 6.23 8.73
CA SER A 108 -6.80 6.05 9.84
C SER A 108 -7.97 5.14 9.48
N ASN A 109 -8.58 4.52 10.49
CA ASN A 109 -9.77 3.68 10.31
C ASN A 109 -10.94 4.47 9.73
N GLN A 110 -11.07 5.74 10.08
CA GLN A 110 -12.13 6.62 9.57
C GLN A 110 -12.00 6.85 8.06
N VAL A 111 -10.79 7.19 7.60
CA VAL A 111 -10.53 7.42 6.17
C VAL A 111 -10.68 6.13 5.37
N ALA A 112 -10.21 5.00 5.90
CA ALA A 112 -10.41 3.70 5.29
C ALA A 112 -11.90 3.39 5.10
N GLY A 113 -12.71 3.58 6.14
CA GLY A 113 -14.16 3.39 6.09
C GLY A 113 -14.85 4.31 5.08
N GLN A 114 -14.46 5.57 5.01
CA GLN A 114 -14.99 6.52 4.02
C GLN A 114 -14.64 6.15 2.59
N THR A 115 -13.48 5.55 2.37
CA THR A 115 -13.01 5.15 1.03
C THR A 115 -13.86 4.04 0.42
N ILE A 116 -14.30 3.07 1.23
CA ILE A 116 -15.04 1.90 0.78
C ILE A 116 -16.57 2.10 0.75
N ASN A 117 -17.07 3.21 1.24
CA ASN A 117 -18.51 3.51 1.25
C ASN A 117 -18.99 4.18 -0.06
#